data_586d456e2692e6092712c0e7e1d14f15
#
_entry.id   586d456e2692e6092712c0e7e1d14f15
#
_cell.length_a   1.000
_cell.length_b   1.000
_cell.length_c   1.000
_cell.angle_alpha   90.00
_cell.angle_beta   90.00
_cell.angle_gamma   90.00
#
_symmetry.space_group_name_H-M   'P 1'
#
loop_
_entity.id
_entity.type
_entity.pdbx_description
1 polymer ?
#
loop_
_entity_poly.entity_id
_entity_poly.type
_entity_poly.pdbx_seq_one_letter_code
_entity_poly.pdbx_strand_id
1 'polypeptide(L)'
;MKPQYLFLLSLIISCQKPKPVSQIQTKNSISENKTEVAIASAEKFIKTDTIQISNGEENATGNYVLANLLDQKADKDSIVTVKYRLDFYENKEKKASSKVTIEGWQKGSEWGASYGLATDTNKDTSFIQISFGYPACGYNQNNYLYHLKNNDLQLVYQWDSMTDSGWGSWVEFARPNEKDSESFYCKRVSFEPEDGDDDMGKVSYSDSIVFRLSGNKWKSQLLSAKDKSYFEKKMPFNEFHNIK
;
A
#
# COMPACT_ATOMS: atom_id res chain seq x y z
N MET A 1 35.13 -55.95 -3.30
CA MET A 1 34.97 -54.50 -3.07
C MET A 1 33.69 -54.04 -3.77
N LYS A 2 32.65 -53.65 -3.03
CA LYS A 2 31.38 -53.18 -3.60
C LYS A 2 31.43 -51.62 -3.66
N PRO A 3 31.10 -50.94 -4.80
CA PRO A 3 30.96 -49.52 -4.82
C PRO A 3 29.61 -49.11 -4.22
N GLN A 4 29.67 -48.25 -3.21
CA GLN A 4 28.49 -47.57 -2.66
C GLN A 4 28.12 -46.40 -3.58
N TYR A 5 26.94 -46.45 -4.18
CA TYR A 5 26.34 -45.32 -4.89
C TYR A 5 25.76 -44.33 -3.88
N LEU A 6 26.42 -43.17 -3.77
CA LEU A 6 25.92 -42.03 -3.02
C LEU A 6 24.88 -41.31 -3.87
N PHE A 7 23.60 -41.47 -3.56
CA PHE A 7 22.50 -40.74 -4.16
C PHE A 7 22.51 -39.29 -3.58
N LEU A 8 23.03 -38.35 -4.32
CA LEU A 8 22.85 -36.92 -4.06
C LEU A 8 21.41 -36.55 -4.47
N LEU A 9 20.52 -36.39 -3.50
CA LEU A 9 19.19 -35.84 -3.71
C LEU A 9 19.31 -34.32 -3.82
N SER A 10 19.42 -33.80 -5.03
CA SER A 10 19.33 -32.37 -5.29
C SER A 10 17.87 -31.94 -5.19
N LEU A 11 17.52 -31.30 -4.08
CA LEU A 11 16.25 -30.57 -3.93
C LEU A 11 16.29 -29.36 -4.85
N ILE A 12 15.71 -29.50 -6.02
CA ILE A 12 15.43 -28.38 -6.91
C ILE A 12 14.22 -27.66 -6.30
N ILE A 13 14.49 -26.60 -5.55
CA ILE A 13 13.43 -25.64 -5.15
C ILE A 13 13.12 -24.85 -6.41
N SER A 14 12.14 -25.30 -7.16
CA SER A 14 11.59 -24.58 -8.29
C SER A 14 10.74 -23.42 -7.75
N CYS A 15 11.28 -22.20 -7.76
CA CYS A 15 10.46 -21.01 -7.70
C CYS A 15 9.61 -20.97 -8.97
N GLN A 16 8.35 -21.35 -8.88
CA GLN A 16 7.42 -21.21 -9.98
C GLN A 16 7.15 -19.72 -10.19
N LYS A 17 7.39 -19.24 -11.42
CA LYS A 17 7.00 -17.88 -11.84
C LYS A 17 5.52 -17.67 -11.50
N PRO A 18 5.14 -16.56 -10.82
CA PRO A 18 3.75 -16.26 -10.57
C PRO A 18 3.02 -16.14 -11.91
N LYS A 19 1.90 -16.84 -12.06
CA LYS A 19 1.01 -16.65 -13.20
C LYS A 19 0.52 -15.19 -13.19
N PRO A 20 0.37 -14.54 -14.36
CA PRO A 20 -0.18 -13.19 -14.39
C PRO A 20 -1.55 -13.21 -13.71
N VAL A 21 -1.66 -12.39 -12.67
CA VAL A 21 -2.89 -12.21 -11.91
C VAL A 21 -3.91 -11.63 -12.87
N SER A 22 -4.97 -12.38 -13.11
CA SER A 22 -6.15 -11.97 -13.83
C SER A 22 -6.64 -10.64 -13.23
N GLN A 23 -6.75 -9.60 -14.05
CA GLN A 23 -7.19 -8.26 -13.67
C GLN A 23 -8.49 -8.35 -12.85
N ILE A 24 -8.38 -8.11 -11.56
CA ILE A 24 -9.54 -7.91 -10.70
C ILE A 24 -10.06 -6.51 -11.04
N GLN A 25 -11.19 -6.46 -11.73
CA GLN A 25 -11.89 -5.21 -11.95
C GLN A 25 -12.33 -4.64 -10.61
N THR A 26 -11.60 -3.64 -10.14
CA THR A 26 -11.99 -2.87 -8.97
C THR A 26 -13.23 -2.06 -9.35
N LYS A 27 -14.40 -2.54 -8.99
CA LYS A 27 -15.60 -1.72 -8.99
C LYS A 27 -15.42 -0.64 -7.93
N ASN A 28 -15.04 0.55 -8.35
CA ASN A 28 -15.09 1.74 -7.52
C ASN A 28 -16.56 2.07 -7.20
N SER A 29 -17.10 1.44 -6.18
CA SER A 29 -18.28 1.96 -5.52
C SER A 29 -17.82 2.98 -4.49
N ILE A 30 -17.86 4.25 -4.86
CA ILE A 30 -17.78 5.36 -3.89
C ILE A 30 -19.01 5.22 -3.00
N SER A 31 -18.81 4.60 -1.83
CA SER A 31 -19.81 4.62 -0.76
C SER A 31 -19.74 5.98 -0.09
N GLU A 32 -20.78 6.79 -0.27
CA GLU A 32 -20.98 8.02 0.50
C GLU A 32 -21.01 7.66 1.99
N ASN A 33 -19.98 8.02 2.73
CA ASN A 33 -19.94 7.90 4.17
C ASN A 33 -20.90 8.94 4.77
N LYS A 34 -22.15 8.54 5.05
CA LYS A 34 -23.01 9.25 5.97
C LYS A 34 -22.44 9.11 7.38
N THR A 35 -22.14 10.24 8.01
CA THR A 35 -21.78 10.31 9.43
C THR A 35 -23.03 9.96 10.25
N GLU A 36 -23.22 8.69 10.57
CA GLU A 36 -24.20 8.28 11.58
C GLU A 36 -23.54 8.40 12.95
N VAL A 37 -24.06 9.32 13.75
CA VAL A 37 -23.86 9.31 15.20
C VAL A 37 -24.74 8.18 15.75
N ALA A 38 -24.24 6.96 15.67
CA ALA A 38 -24.90 5.79 16.26
C ALA A 38 -24.38 5.59 17.68
N ILE A 39 -25.30 5.47 18.60
CA ILE A 39 -25.09 4.99 19.98
C ILE A 39 -24.39 3.61 19.85
N ALA A 40 -23.11 3.55 20.20
CA ALA A 40 -22.26 2.40 19.96
C ALA A 40 -22.71 1.23 20.85
N SER A 41 -23.39 0.25 20.27
CA SER A 41 -23.23 -1.12 20.73
C SER A 41 -21.76 -1.48 20.59
N ALA A 42 -21.12 -1.95 21.67
CA ALA A 42 -19.68 -2.24 21.66
C ALA A 42 -19.38 -3.27 20.55
N GLU A 43 -18.83 -2.81 19.41
CA GLU A 43 -18.37 -3.71 18.35
C GLU A 43 -17.35 -4.69 18.94
N LYS A 44 -17.60 -5.98 18.82
CA LYS A 44 -16.69 -7.00 19.32
C LYS A 44 -15.56 -7.20 18.30
N PHE A 45 -14.34 -7.02 18.76
CA PHE A 45 -13.17 -7.27 17.94
C PHE A 45 -12.63 -8.68 18.17
N ILE A 46 -12.19 -9.33 17.10
CA ILE A 46 -11.49 -10.63 17.15
C ILE A 46 -10.08 -10.43 17.67
N LYS A 47 -9.40 -9.38 17.16
CA LYS A 47 -8.02 -9.01 17.50
C LYS A 47 -7.85 -7.50 17.30
N THR A 48 -6.92 -6.90 18.04
CA THR A 48 -6.48 -5.52 17.83
C THR A 48 -4.97 -5.48 17.71
N ASP A 49 -4.46 -4.85 16.66
CA ASP A 49 -3.05 -4.57 16.45
C ASP A 49 -2.82 -3.06 16.56
N THR A 50 -1.69 -2.66 17.17
CA THR A 50 -1.27 -1.27 17.22
C THR A 50 -0.27 -0.98 16.11
N ILE A 51 -0.60 -0.02 15.25
CA ILE A 51 0.24 0.45 14.17
C ILE A 51 0.90 1.74 14.61
N GLN A 52 2.20 1.73 14.83
CA GLN A 52 2.97 2.94 15.12
C GLN A 52 3.15 3.74 13.83
N ILE A 53 2.92 5.06 13.88
CA ILE A 53 3.12 5.92 12.72
C ILE A 53 4.58 6.38 12.72
N SER A 54 5.34 6.02 11.70
CA SER A 54 6.72 6.47 11.52
C SER A 54 6.77 7.94 11.12
N ASN A 55 7.66 8.69 11.75
CA ASN A 55 8.00 10.06 11.39
C ASN A 55 9.49 10.15 11.00
N GLY A 56 9.89 9.40 9.94
CA GLY A 56 11.26 9.18 9.56
C GLY A 56 11.88 8.04 10.35
N GLU A 57 12.98 8.32 11.03
CA GLU A 57 13.69 7.31 11.83
C GLU A 57 13.00 7.02 13.18
N GLU A 58 12.08 7.90 13.60
CA GLU A 58 11.40 7.78 14.88
C GLU A 58 9.90 7.51 14.72
N ASN A 59 9.31 6.86 15.72
CA ASN A 59 7.86 6.73 15.81
C ASN A 59 7.25 7.98 16.46
N ALA A 60 6.11 8.41 15.92
CA ALA A 60 5.37 9.55 16.48
C ALA A 60 4.84 9.21 17.88
N THR A 61 5.33 9.92 18.91
CA THR A 61 4.92 9.67 20.28
C THR A 61 3.46 10.06 20.50
N GLY A 62 2.65 9.09 20.93
CA GLY A 62 1.23 9.31 21.23
C GLY A 62 0.28 9.31 20.02
N ASN A 63 0.83 9.16 18.80
CA ASN A 63 0.05 9.06 17.56
C ASN A 63 0.20 7.66 16.99
N TYR A 64 -0.89 6.98 16.79
CA TYR A 64 -0.93 5.60 16.31
C TYR A 64 -2.30 5.26 15.71
N VAL A 65 -2.38 4.11 15.06
CA VAL A 65 -3.64 3.56 14.57
C VAL A 65 -3.89 2.20 15.22
N LEU A 66 -5.10 1.95 15.69
CA LEU A 66 -5.52 0.62 16.12
C LEU A 66 -6.24 -0.06 14.95
N ALA A 67 -5.71 -1.20 14.51
CA ALA A 67 -6.35 -2.07 13.54
C ALA A 67 -7.17 -3.14 14.27
N ASN A 68 -8.46 -2.93 14.33
CA ASN A 68 -9.40 -3.82 15.03
C ASN A 68 -10.01 -4.79 14.01
N LEU A 69 -9.67 -6.07 14.09
CA LEU A 69 -10.22 -7.13 13.24
C LEU A 69 -11.70 -7.38 13.60
N LEU A 70 -12.60 -7.11 12.67
CA LEU A 70 -14.03 -7.27 12.80
C LEU A 70 -14.53 -8.63 12.32
N ASP A 71 -13.98 -9.10 11.20
CA ASP A 71 -14.44 -10.31 10.51
C ASP A 71 -13.29 -10.94 9.71
N GLN A 72 -13.30 -12.27 9.62
CA GLN A 72 -12.38 -13.04 8.80
C GLN A 72 -13.12 -14.23 8.20
N LYS A 73 -13.12 -14.35 6.88
CA LYS A 73 -13.81 -15.40 6.14
C LYS A 73 -12.94 -15.93 5.03
N ALA A 74 -12.91 -17.25 4.87
CA ALA A 74 -12.37 -17.91 3.69
C ALA A 74 -13.51 -18.21 2.72
N ASP A 75 -13.27 -18.01 1.44
CA ASP A 75 -14.18 -18.46 0.38
C ASP A 75 -13.94 -19.92 -0.03
N LYS A 76 -14.66 -20.38 -1.05
CA LYS A 76 -14.54 -21.75 -1.60
C LYS A 76 -13.15 -22.05 -2.20
N ASP A 77 -12.42 -21.02 -2.63
CA ASP A 77 -11.07 -21.11 -3.22
C ASP A 77 -9.97 -20.88 -2.15
N SER A 78 -10.36 -20.88 -0.86
CA SER A 78 -9.48 -20.63 0.30
C SER A 78 -8.87 -19.25 0.33
N ILE A 79 -9.42 -18.28 -0.41
CA ILE A 79 -9.00 -16.87 -0.34
C ILE A 79 -9.62 -16.27 0.93
N VAL A 80 -8.77 -15.79 1.83
CA VAL A 80 -9.21 -15.21 3.09
C VAL A 80 -9.45 -13.73 2.92
N THR A 81 -10.67 -13.30 3.23
CA THR A 81 -11.04 -11.87 3.31
C THR A 81 -11.15 -11.46 4.77
N VAL A 82 -10.52 -10.35 5.12
CA VAL A 82 -10.57 -9.75 6.45
C VAL A 82 -11.18 -8.37 6.40
N LYS A 83 -11.91 -8.00 7.48
CA LYS A 83 -12.45 -6.66 7.66
C LYS A 83 -11.88 -6.05 8.92
N TYR A 84 -11.34 -4.86 8.79
CA TYR A 84 -10.81 -4.10 9.91
C TYR A 84 -11.56 -2.79 10.10
N ARG A 85 -11.62 -2.33 11.35
CA ARG A 85 -11.84 -0.93 11.70
C ARG A 85 -10.50 -0.34 12.12
N LEU A 86 -10.08 0.70 11.43
CA LEU A 86 -8.89 1.48 11.75
C LEU A 86 -9.33 2.67 12.61
N ASP A 87 -8.85 2.74 13.85
CA ASP A 87 -9.11 3.83 14.78
C ASP A 87 -7.86 4.70 14.89
N PHE A 88 -7.96 5.97 14.48
CA PHE A 88 -6.85 6.91 14.42
C PHE A 88 -6.75 7.69 15.71
N TYR A 89 -5.55 7.74 16.31
CA TYR A 89 -5.27 8.42 17.56
C TYR A 89 -4.21 9.50 17.36
N GLU A 90 -4.49 10.70 17.90
CA GLU A 90 -3.54 11.79 18.06
C GLU A 90 -3.45 12.17 19.53
N ASN A 91 -2.25 12.27 20.07
CA ASN A 91 -2.01 12.54 21.51
C ASN A 91 -2.79 11.56 22.42
N LYS A 92 -2.88 10.29 22.03
CA LYS A 92 -3.62 9.23 22.74
C LYS A 92 -5.15 9.41 22.74
N GLU A 93 -5.68 10.38 22.04
CA GLU A 93 -7.11 10.59 21.87
C GLU A 93 -7.58 10.07 20.52
N LYS A 94 -8.65 9.29 20.50
CA LYS A 94 -9.27 8.83 19.26
C LYS A 94 -9.89 10.01 18.49
N LYS A 95 -9.46 10.23 17.26
CA LYS A 95 -9.92 11.32 16.40
C LYS A 95 -10.93 10.86 15.37
N ALA A 96 -10.72 9.69 14.78
CA ALA A 96 -11.58 9.20 13.70
C ALA A 96 -11.50 7.69 13.55
N SER A 97 -12.36 7.13 12.68
CA SER A 97 -12.32 5.72 12.30
C SER A 97 -12.60 5.53 10.81
N SER A 98 -12.03 4.48 10.24
CA SER A 98 -12.32 4.01 8.88
C SER A 98 -12.50 2.50 8.88
N LYS A 99 -13.23 1.95 7.91
CA LYS A 99 -13.32 0.50 7.71
C LYS A 99 -12.64 0.12 6.40
N VAL A 100 -11.85 -0.95 6.43
CA VAL A 100 -11.19 -1.51 5.26
C VAL A 100 -11.51 -2.99 5.14
N THR A 101 -11.59 -3.46 3.90
CA THR A 101 -11.73 -4.88 3.57
C THR A 101 -10.52 -5.27 2.73
N ILE A 102 -9.85 -6.36 3.10
CA ILE A 102 -8.64 -6.85 2.45
C ILE A 102 -8.89 -8.28 2.02
N GLU A 103 -8.71 -8.56 0.75
CA GLU A 103 -8.77 -9.90 0.16
C GLU A 103 -7.34 -10.47 0.06
N GLY A 104 -7.22 -11.79 0.13
CA GLY A 104 -5.93 -12.47 0.04
C GLY A 104 -5.08 -12.35 1.31
N TRP A 105 -5.71 -12.17 2.47
CA TRP A 105 -5.01 -12.16 3.75
C TRP A 105 -4.24 -13.47 3.99
N GLN A 106 -3.01 -13.36 4.46
CA GLN A 106 -2.16 -14.48 4.83
C GLN A 106 -1.70 -14.34 6.27
N LYS A 107 -1.51 -15.48 6.94
CA LYS A 107 -0.95 -15.49 8.30
C LYS A 107 0.48 -14.95 8.26
N GLY A 108 0.76 -13.95 9.08
CA GLY A 108 2.05 -13.25 9.10
C GLY A 108 2.00 -11.92 8.33
N SER A 109 0.85 -11.53 7.75
CA SER A 109 0.68 -10.18 7.22
C SER A 109 0.85 -9.12 8.30
N GLU A 110 1.49 -8.01 7.95
CA GLU A 110 1.91 -6.95 8.85
C GLU A 110 1.36 -5.59 8.41
N TRP A 111 1.20 -4.71 9.40
CA TRP A 111 0.81 -3.32 9.19
C TRP A 111 2.03 -2.42 9.22
N GLY A 112 2.04 -1.40 8.37
CA GLY A 112 2.95 -0.26 8.43
C GLY A 112 2.18 1.05 8.36
N ALA A 113 2.73 2.13 8.94
CA ALA A 113 2.21 3.47 8.76
C ALA A 113 3.32 4.52 8.80
N SER A 114 3.14 5.58 8.01
CA SER A 114 4.03 6.74 8.00
C SER A 114 3.26 8.02 7.72
N TYR A 115 3.83 9.16 8.15
CA TYR A 115 3.32 10.47 7.79
C TYR A 115 3.83 10.93 6.42
N GLY A 116 3.04 11.81 5.78
CA GLY A 116 3.41 12.52 4.58
C GLY A 116 3.09 11.80 3.28
N LEU A 117 3.39 12.47 2.18
CA LEU A 117 3.18 11.95 0.81
C LEU A 117 4.43 11.26 0.24
N ALA A 118 5.63 11.63 0.74
CA ALA A 118 6.90 11.06 0.31
C ALA A 118 7.78 10.78 1.54
N THR A 119 8.85 10.02 1.35
CA THR A 119 9.83 9.72 2.40
C THR A 119 10.66 10.94 2.80
N ASP A 120 10.53 12.07 2.09
CA ASP A 120 11.33 13.27 2.30
C ASP A 120 10.85 14.18 3.43
N THR A 121 11.76 15.03 3.83
CA THR A 121 11.90 15.77 5.08
C THR A 121 10.73 16.65 5.50
N ASN A 122 9.82 17.03 4.64
CA ASN A 122 8.69 17.90 4.99
C ASN A 122 7.41 17.11 5.13
N LYS A 123 7.25 16.48 6.27
CA LYS A 123 6.16 15.57 6.54
C LYS A 123 4.91 16.34 6.92
N ASP A 124 4.03 16.49 5.94
CA ASP A 124 2.67 16.94 6.22
C ASP A 124 1.96 15.85 7.06
N THR A 125 1.93 16.04 8.36
CA THR A 125 1.36 15.09 9.32
C THR A 125 -0.14 14.93 9.19
N SER A 126 -0.81 15.74 8.35
CA SER A 126 -2.21 15.54 8.01
C SER A 126 -2.42 14.35 7.07
N PHE A 127 -1.39 13.93 6.33
CA PHE A 127 -1.44 12.72 5.53
C PHE A 127 -0.84 11.54 6.29
N ILE A 128 -1.54 10.42 6.28
CA ILE A 128 -1.13 9.17 6.89
C ILE A 128 -1.22 8.08 5.81
N GLN A 129 -0.08 7.50 5.46
CA GLN A 129 -0.01 6.32 4.62
C GLN A 129 -0.07 5.09 5.51
N ILE A 130 -0.93 4.14 5.18
CA ILE A 130 -1.05 2.85 5.86
C ILE A 130 -0.83 1.77 4.83
N SER A 131 0.01 0.78 5.14
CA SER A 131 0.22 -0.40 4.33
C SER A 131 -0.14 -1.66 5.10
N PHE A 132 -0.57 -2.68 4.38
CA PHE A 132 -0.84 -4.01 4.91
C PHE A 132 -0.41 -5.06 3.90
N GLY A 133 0.44 -6.00 4.29
CA GLY A 133 0.88 -7.04 3.39
C GLY A 133 1.61 -8.19 4.10
N TYR A 134 1.87 -9.24 3.32
CA TYR A 134 2.62 -10.41 3.77
C TYR A 134 4.05 -10.33 3.26
N PRO A 135 5.06 -10.26 4.15
CA PRO A 135 6.46 -10.18 3.77
C PRO A 135 6.94 -11.55 3.23
N ALA A 136 7.01 -11.66 1.90
CA ALA A 136 7.49 -12.83 1.18
C ALA A 136 8.24 -12.39 -0.08
N CYS A 137 8.80 -13.33 -0.84
CA CYS A 137 9.26 -13.05 -2.20
C CYS A 137 8.09 -12.46 -3.02
N GLY A 138 8.30 -11.27 -3.60
CA GLY A 138 7.21 -10.52 -4.21
C GLY A 138 6.26 -9.92 -3.16
N TYR A 139 6.78 -9.10 -2.25
CA TYR A 139 6.02 -8.48 -1.17
C TYR A 139 4.85 -7.65 -1.69
N ASN A 140 3.64 -8.21 -1.58
CA ASN A 140 2.41 -7.56 -2.00
C ASN A 140 1.81 -6.78 -0.83
N GLN A 141 1.45 -5.53 -1.08
CA GLN A 141 0.86 -4.64 -0.09
C GLN A 141 -0.42 -3.99 -0.61
N ASN A 142 -1.42 -3.90 0.27
CA ASN A 142 -2.54 -2.98 0.13
C ASN A 142 -2.18 -1.68 0.81
N ASN A 143 -2.30 -0.58 0.10
CA ASN A 143 -1.89 0.74 0.59
C ASN A 143 -3.07 1.70 0.60
N TYR A 144 -3.10 2.56 1.61
CA TYR A 144 -4.15 3.53 1.86
C TYR A 144 -3.53 4.88 2.20
N LEU A 145 -3.92 5.93 1.52
CA LEU A 145 -3.58 7.30 1.87
C LEU A 145 -4.79 7.95 2.54
N TYR A 146 -4.65 8.26 3.81
CA TYR A 146 -5.62 9.03 4.57
C TYR A 146 -5.20 10.47 4.74
N HIS A 147 -6.18 11.36 4.82
CA HIS A 147 -6.00 12.74 5.26
C HIS A 147 -6.85 12.94 6.51
N LEU A 148 -6.20 13.28 7.62
CA LEU A 148 -6.84 13.55 8.92
C LEU A 148 -6.56 15.01 9.30
N LYS A 149 -7.61 15.81 9.38
CA LYS A 149 -7.52 17.21 9.78
C LYS A 149 -8.76 17.61 10.56
N ASN A 150 -8.60 18.17 11.75
CA ASN A 150 -9.71 18.61 12.61
C ASN A 150 -10.75 17.51 12.87
N ASN A 151 -10.31 16.30 13.13
CA ASN A 151 -11.13 15.09 13.31
C ASN A 151 -11.95 14.66 12.07
N ASP A 152 -11.77 15.32 10.92
CA ASP A 152 -12.32 14.87 9.63
C ASP A 152 -11.30 13.96 8.95
N LEU A 153 -11.67 12.70 8.75
CA LEU A 153 -10.86 11.67 8.12
C LEU A 153 -11.40 11.38 6.73
N GLN A 154 -10.52 11.43 5.74
CA GLN A 154 -10.82 11.04 4.37
C GLN A 154 -9.85 9.97 3.90
N LEU A 155 -10.35 8.85 3.36
CA LEU A 155 -9.56 7.99 2.49
C LEU A 155 -9.40 8.71 1.15
N VAL A 156 -8.19 9.17 0.86
CA VAL A 156 -7.88 9.97 -0.33
C VAL A 156 -7.57 9.08 -1.53
N TYR A 157 -6.79 8.01 -1.29
CA TYR A 157 -6.37 7.08 -2.33
C TYR A 157 -6.11 5.69 -1.77
N GLN A 158 -6.31 4.67 -2.61
CA GLN A 158 -5.98 3.28 -2.33
C GLN A 158 -5.28 2.68 -3.53
N TRP A 159 -4.22 1.91 -3.29
CA TRP A 159 -3.47 1.22 -4.36
C TRP A 159 -2.81 -0.05 -3.84
N ASP A 160 -2.45 -0.91 -4.78
CA ASP A 160 -1.66 -2.10 -4.50
C ASP A 160 -0.23 -1.86 -4.97
N SER A 161 0.74 -2.37 -4.23
CA SER A 161 2.14 -2.42 -4.62
C SER A 161 2.68 -3.83 -4.48
N MET A 162 3.71 -4.13 -5.25
CA MET A 162 4.48 -5.35 -5.16
C MET A 162 5.94 -5.01 -5.32
N THR A 163 6.79 -5.51 -4.45
CA THR A 163 8.24 -5.31 -4.55
C THR A 163 8.98 -6.60 -4.24
N ASP A 164 10.03 -6.86 -5.00
CA ASP A 164 10.94 -7.98 -4.78
C ASP A 164 12.36 -7.53 -5.15
N SER A 165 13.24 -7.44 -4.15
CA SER A 165 14.66 -7.12 -4.34
C SER A 165 14.93 -5.87 -5.19
N GLY A 166 14.07 -4.86 -5.10
CA GLY A 166 14.17 -3.61 -5.87
C GLY A 166 13.40 -3.58 -7.20
N TRP A 167 12.86 -4.72 -7.63
CA TRP A 167 11.93 -4.82 -8.74
C TRP A 167 10.49 -4.70 -8.27
N GLY A 168 9.57 -4.34 -9.14
CA GLY A 168 8.16 -4.37 -8.83
C GLY A 168 7.37 -3.16 -9.29
N SER A 169 6.25 -2.91 -8.61
CA SER A 169 5.34 -1.82 -8.94
C SER A 169 4.84 -1.13 -7.66
N TRP A 170 4.88 0.19 -7.65
CA TRP A 170 4.44 1.04 -6.52
C TRP A 170 3.88 2.37 -7.01
N VAL A 171 3.44 3.20 -6.08
CA VAL A 171 2.99 4.56 -6.37
C VAL A 171 3.98 5.55 -5.77
N GLU A 172 4.37 6.54 -6.55
CA GLU A 172 5.14 7.70 -6.12
C GLU A 172 4.25 8.92 -6.04
N PHE A 173 4.35 9.64 -4.92
CA PHE A 173 3.70 10.94 -4.73
C PHE A 173 4.68 12.08 -4.95
N ALA A 174 4.20 13.21 -5.46
CA ALA A 174 4.99 14.40 -5.67
C ALA A 174 4.19 15.67 -5.44
N ARG A 175 4.83 16.68 -4.85
CA ARG A 175 4.39 18.07 -4.84
C ARG A 175 5.38 18.89 -5.66
N PRO A 176 5.04 19.26 -6.90
CA PRO A 176 5.95 20.06 -7.75
C PRO A 176 6.26 21.44 -7.15
N ASN A 177 5.36 21.95 -6.32
CA ASN A 177 5.55 23.17 -5.56
C ASN A 177 5.27 22.88 -4.08
N GLU A 178 6.31 22.88 -3.26
CA GLU A 178 6.21 22.66 -1.81
C GLU A 178 5.31 23.67 -1.08
N LYS A 179 5.11 24.86 -1.67
CA LYS A 179 4.21 25.89 -1.13
C LYS A 179 2.75 25.64 -1.47
N ASP A 180 2.45 24.76 -2.43
CA ASP A 180 1.09 24.39 -2.78
C ASP A 180 0.61 23.26 -1.86
N SER A 181 -0.10 23.64 -0.81
CA SER A 181 -0.71 22.68 0.11
C SER A 181 -2.05 22.12 -0.38
N GLU A 182 -2.57 22.62 -1.51
CA GLU A 182 -3.90 22.29 -2.01
C GLU A 182 -3.88 21.32 -3.21
N SER A 183 -2.70 20.95 -3.70
CA SER A 183 -2.55 19.93 -4.72
C SER A 183 -1.34 19.04 -4.53
N PHE A 184 -1.45 17.83 -5.02
CA PHE A 184 -0.35 16.89 -5.19
C PHE A 184 -0.65 15.91 -6.33
N TYR A 185 0.36 15.18 -6.76
CA TYR A 185 0.28 14.23 -7.86
C TYR A 185 0.72 12.86 -7.39
N CYS A 186 0.26 11.82 -8.08
CA CYS A 186 0.90 10.53 -8.02
C CYS A 186 1.01 9.91 -9.41
N LYS A 187 1.89 8.94 -9.54
CA LYS A 187 2.01 8.05 -10.68
C LYS A 187 2.29 6.64 -10.20
N ARG A 188 1.84 5.67 -10.95
CA ARG A 188 2.31 4.29 -10.76
C ARG A 188 3.65 4.15 -11.47
N VAL A 189 4.60 3.57 -10.77
CA VAL A 189 5.92 3.19 -11.28
C VAL A 189 5.96 1.67 -11.33
N SER A 190 6.42 1.11 -12.43
CA SER A 190 6.80 -0.29 -12.53
C SER A 190 8.26 -0.36 -12.99
N PHE A 191 9.05 -1.19 -12.33
CA PHE A 191 10.41 -1.51 -12.75
C PHE A 191 10.57 -3.03 -12.77
N GLU A 192 10.64 -3.58 -13.95
CA GLU A 192 10.64 -5.02 -14.20
C GLU A 192 11.92 -5.47 -14.86
N PRO A 193 12.51 -6.63 -14.48
CA PRO A 193 13.72 -7.14 -15.12
C PRO A 193 13.45 -7.45 -16.60
N GLU A 194 14.46 -7.25 -17.44
CA GLU A 194 14.43 -7.72 -18.81
C GLU A 194 14.63 -9.25 -18.87
N ASP A 195 13.99 -9.89 -19.83
CA ASP A 195 14.16 -11.34 -20.01
C ASP A 195 15.62 -11.71 -20.30
N GLY A 196 16.22 -12.48 -19.39
CA GLY A 196 17.58 -13.01 -19.52
C GLY A 196 18.71 -12.06 -19.13
N ASP A 197 18.40 -10.91 -18.55
CA ASP A 197 19.40 -9.95 -18.03
C ASP A 197 18.96 -9.39 -16.69
N ASP A 198 19.55 -9.89 -15.60
CA ASP A 198 19.21 -9.49 -14.23
C ASP A 198 19.73 -8.08 -13.86
N ASP A 199 20.63 -7.51 -14.66
CA ASP A 199 21.21 -6.19 -14.45
C ASP A 199 20.44 -5.07 -15.18
N MET A 200 19.57 -5.43 -16.13
CA MET A 200 18.79 -4.51 -16.94
C MET A 200 17.30 -4.62 -16.63
N GLY A 201 16.63 -3.47 -16.56
CA GLY A 201 15.19 -3.41 -16.36
C GLY A 201 14.49 -2.42 -17.27
N LYS A 202 13.18 -2.58 -17.34
CA LYS A 202 12.28 -1.64 -17.99
C LYS A 202 11.49 -0.88 -16.93
N VAL A 203 11.76 0.44 -16.81
CA VAL A 203 10.92 1.33 -16.04
C VAL A 203 9.74 1.79 -16.88
N SER A 204 8.55 1.80 -16.29
CA SER A 204 7.37 2.39 -16.90
C SER A 204 6.57 3.24 -15.91
N TYR A 205 5.90 4.27 -16.43
CA TYR A 205 4.99 5.11 -15.65
C TYR A 205 3.59 5.03 -16.24
N SER A 206 2.61 4.82 -15.37
CA SER A 206 1.19 4.81 -15.72
C SER A 206 0.36 5.56 -14.67
N ASP A 207 -0.95 5.70 -14.93
CA ASP A 207 -1.94 6.20 -13.97
C ASP A 207 -1.51 7.50 -13.27
N SER A 208 -1.10 8.50 -14.05
CA SER A 208 -0.82 9.84 -13.52
C SER A 208 -2.11 10.47 -13.01
N ILE A 209 -2.16 10.80 -11.74
CA ILE A 209 -3.33 11.35 -11.06
C ILE A 209 -2.95 12.66 -10.38
N VAL A 210 -3.79 13.68 -10.52
CA VAL A 210 -3.74 14.89 -9.71
C VAL A 210 -4.80 14.84 -8.63
N PHE A 211 -4.42 15.23 -7.43
CA PHE A 211 -5.32 15.45 -6.30
C PHE A 211 -5.40 16.95 -6.04
N ARG A 212 -6.61 17.47 -5.82
CA ARG A 212 -6.86 18.87 -5.47
C ARG A 212 -7.82 18.95 -4.30
N LEU A 213 -7.52 19.85 -3.37
CA LEU A 213 -8.40 20.18 -2.28
C LEU A 213 -9.55 21.05 -2.79
N SER A 214 -10.77 20.61 -2.58
CA SER A 214 -11.99 21.33 -2.95
C SER A 214 -12.87 21.47 -1.72
N GLY A 215 -12.87 22.63 -1.08
CA GLY A 215 -13.37 22.80 0.27
C GLY A 215 -12.53 21.98 1.25
N ASN A 216 -13.16 21.05 1.99
CA ASN A 216 -12.46 20.17 2.95
C ASN A 216 -12.22 18.75 2.39
N LYS A 217 -12.40 18.54 1.08
CA LYS A 217 -12.29 17.19 0.49
C LYS A 217 -11.28 17.16 -0.63
N TRP A 218 -10.43 16.17 -0.61
CA TRP A 218 -9.53 15.83 -1.69
C TRP A 218 -10.31 15.15 -2.82
N LYS A 219 -10.12 15.63 -4.04
CA LYS A 219 -10.70 15.07 -5.26
C LYS A 219 -9.57 14.68 -6.19
N SER A 220 -9.69 13.51 -6.80
CA SER A 220 -8.72 13.00 -7.77
C SER A 220 -9.21 13.14 -9.19
N GLN A 221 -8.26 13.34 -10.11
CA GLN A 221 -8.49 13.33 -11.55
C GLN A 221 -7.36 12.59 -12.23
N LEU A 222 -7.69 11.54 -12.98
CA LEU A 222 -6.73 10.83 -13.82
C LEU A 222 -6.31 11.73 -14.99
N LEU A 223 -5.01 11.86 -15.21
CA LEU A 223 -4.43 12.71 -16.27
C LEU A 223 -3.94 11.90 -17.48
N SER A 224 -3.62 10.62 -17.29
CA SER A 224 -3.20 9.69 -18.34
C SER A 224 -4.34 8.77 -18.77
N ALA A 225 -4.15 7.99 -19.81
CA ALA A 225 -5.04 6.88 -20.10
C ALA A 225 -4.91 5.81 -18.99
N LYS A 226 -6.06 5.34 -18.51
CA LYS A 226 -6.12 4.35 -17.43
C LYS A 226 -5.41 3.06 -17.84
N ASP A 227 -4.61 2.50 -16.93
CA ASP A 227 -3.88 1.24 -17.09
C ASP A 227 -2.97 1.21 -18.34
N LYS A 228 -2.51 2.40 -18.81
CA LYS A 228 -1.60 2.52 -19.94
C LYS A 228 -0.34 3.25 -19.56
N SER A 229 0.80 2.69 -19.91
CA SER A 229 2.07 3.37 -19.80
C SER A 229 2.10 4.59 -20.73
N TYR A 230 2.54 5.71 -20.20
CA TYR A 230 2.81 6.92 -20.97
C TYR A 230 4.32 7.24 -21.06
N PHE A 231 5.13 6.48 -20.33
CA PHE A 231 6.59 6.54 -20.36
C PHE A 231 7.13 5.12 -20.19
N GLU A 232 8.13 4.77 -21.00
CA GLU A 232 8.89 3.53 -20.85
C GLU A 232 10.36 3.80 -21.20
N LYS A 233 11.27 3.25 -20.41
CA LYS A 233 12.72 3.32 -20.65
C LYS A 233 13.39 2.06 -20.13
N LYS A 234 14.31 1.51 -20.95
CA LYS A 234 15.24 0.48 -20.46
C LYS A 234 16.43 1.15 -19.80
N MET A 235 16.84 0.63 -18.65
CA MET A 235 17.99 1.15 -17.91
C MET A 235 18.57 0.10 -16.96
N PRO A 236 19.87 0.22 -16.63
CA PRO A 236 20.50 -0.64 -15.63
C PRO A 236 19.82 -0.50 -14.26
N PHE A 237 19.74 -1.63 -13.53
CA PHE A 237 19.21 -1.68 -12.16
C PHE A 237 19.85 -0.63 -11.26
N ASN A 238 21.19 -0.55 -11.29
CA ASN A 238 21.93 0.42 -10.48
C ASN A 238 21.65 1.87 -10.87
N GLU A 239 21.46 2.16 -12.17
CA GLU A 239 21.10 3.50 -12.63
C GLU A 239 19.73 3.92 -12.07
N PHE A 240 18.73 3.03 -12.15
CA PHE A 240 17.39 3.30 -11.64
C PHE A 240 17.40 3.64 -10.13
N HIS A 241 18.12 2.89 -9.32
CA HIS A 241 18.18 3.07 -7.88
C HIS A 241 19.08 4.22 -7.43
N ASN A 242 19.97 4.73 -8.29
CA ASN A 242 20.85 5.87 -8.01
C ASN A 242 20.29 7.23 -8.46
N ILE A 243 19.15 7.27 -9.15
CA ILE A 243 18.48 8.50 -9.61
C ILE A 243 17.72 9.22 -8.45
N LYS A 244 18.02 8.92 -7.21
CA LYS A 244 17.36 9.56 -6.06
C LYS A 244 18.06 10.81 -5.59
#